data_59f22b4744969877322052f04045c12a
#
_entry.id   59f22b4744969877322052f04045c12a
#
_cell.length_a   1.000
_cell.length_b   1.000
_cell.length_c   1.000
_cell.angle_alpha   90.00
_cell.angle_beta   90.00
_cell.angle_gamma   90.00
#
_symmetry.space_group_name_H-M   'P 1'
#
loop_
_entity.id
_entity.type
_entity.pdbx_description
1 polymer ?
#
loop_
_entity_poly.entity_id
_entity_poly.type
_entity_poly.pdbx_seq_one_letter_code
_entity_poly.pdbx_strand_id
1 'polypeptide(L)'
;ALAKHPLFLEGAFEVQDEGSQLPGYLLEPKRGEMVVDFCAGAGGKTLLLGALMKNTGRLYAFDVSDKRLANLKPRLARSGLSNVHPARIEHERDTKIKRLAGKVDRVLVDAPCSGLGTLRRNPDLKWRQSEDSVAELTVKQAAILDAAAKLVRPGGRVVYATCSLLTAENDAIVAAFLAKHPDFSLVPASAILAKQGI
;
A
#
# COMPACT_ATOMS: atom_id res chain seq x y z
N ALA A 1 3.57 -11.19 26.17
CA ALA A 1 2.96 -10.71 24.95
C ALA A 1 3.85 -9.60 24.36
N LEU A 2 4.14 -9.63 23.06
CA LEU A 2 5.01 -8.67 22.37
C LEU A 2 4.60 -7.22 22.60
N ALA A 3 3.29 -6.95 22.66
CA ALA A 3 2.74 -5.62 22.92
C ALA A 3 3.11 -5.01 24.30
N LYS A 4 3.67 -5.80 25.21
CA LYS A 4 4.16 -5.34 26.53
C LYS A 4 5.69 -5.30 26.59
N HIS A 5 6.37 -5.64 25.52
CA HIS A 5 7.82 -5.63 25.49
C HIS A 5 8.34 -4.18 25.50
N PRO A 6 9.34 -3.82 26.35
CA PRO A 6 9.85 -2.45 26.44
C PRO A 6 10.24 -1.85 25.08
N LEU A 7 11.02 -2.55 24.27
CA LEU A 7 11.42 -2.10 22.94
C LEU A 7 10.24 -1.88 21.97
N PHE A 8 9.14 -2.64 22.14
CA PHE A 8 7.91 -2.39 21.36
C PHE A 8 7.25 -1.07 21.82
N LEU A 9 7.18 -0.86 23.13
CA LEU A 9 6.58 0.35 23.69
C LEU A 9 7.41 1.60 23.35
N GLU A 10 8.73 1.46 23.25
CA GLU A 10 9.67 2.51 22.82
C GLU A 10 9.66 2.75 21.30
N GLY A 11 9.01 1.88 20.53
CA GLY A 11 8.92 2.01 19.06
C GLY A 11 10.13 1.48 18.30
N ALA A 12 11.01 0.71 18.93
CA ALA A 12 12.18 0.12 18.30
C ALA A 12 11.81 -0.91 17.20
N PHE A 13 10.64 -1.52 17.29
CA PHE A 13 10.12 -2.41 16.25
C PHE A 13 8.59 -2.41 16.18
N GLU A 14 8.07 -2.81 15.04
CA GLU A 14 6.66 -3.14 14.79
C GLU A 14 6.51 -4.61 14.42
N VAL A 15 5.36 -5.19 14.78
CA VAL A 15 5.02 -6.56 14.36
C VAL A 15 4.23 -6.50 13.07
N GLN A 16 4.77 -7.10 12.03
CA GLN A 16 4.14 -7.15 10.71
C GLN A 16 4.36 -8.53 10.08
N ASP A 17 3.33 -9.04 9.41
CA ASP A 17 3.41 -10.27 8.62
C ASP A 17 4.47 -10.14 7.53
N GLU A 18 5.24 -11.20 7.33
CA GLU A 18 6.35 -11.24 6.36
C GLU A 18 5.87 -10.92 4.93
N GLY A 19 4.80 -11.57 4.47
CA GLY A 19 4.20 -11.29 3.17
C GLY A 19 3.69 -9.84 3.04
N SER A 20 3.26 -9.23 4.14
CA SER A 20 2.83 -7.82 4.17
C SER A 20 3.99 -6.83 4.04
N GLN A 21 5.23 -7.26 4.29
CA GLN A 21 6.42 -6.43 4.11
C GLN A 21 6.89 -6.39 2.66
N LEU A 22 6.71 -7.47 1.88
CA LEU A 22 7.20 -7.58 0.50
C LEU A 22 6.83 -6.39 -0.39
N PRO A 23 5.58 -5.86 -0.39
CA PRO A 23 5.25 -4.69 -1.21
C PRO A 23 6.10 -3.46 -0.90
N GLY A 24 6.52 -3.27 0.35
CA GLY A 24 7.43 -2.19 0.72
C GLY A 24 8.83 -2.36 0.11
N TYR A 25 9.36 -3.57 0.14
CA TYR A 25 10.65 -3.89 -0.49
C TYR A 25 10.56 -3.81 -2.03
N LEU A 26 9.45 -4.23 -2.64
CA LEU A 26 9.22 -4.07 -4.08
C LEU A 26 9.14 -2.60 -4.51
N LEU A 27 8.62 -1.74 -3.66
CA LEU A 27 8.54 -0.30 -3.93
C LEU A 27 9.93 0.35 -3.90
N GLU A 28 10.86 -0.15 -3.08
CA GLU A 28 12.22 0.39 -2.91
C GLU A 28 12.25 1.90 -2.68
N PRO A 29 11.51 2.46 -1.71
CA PRO A 29 11.49 3.90 -1.49
C PRO A 29 12.87 4.38 -1.03
N LYS A 30 13.30 5.54 -1.54
CA LYS A 30 14.61 6.10 -1.26
C LYS A 30 14.51 7.32 -0.35
N ARG A 31 15.63 7.66 0.29
CA ARG A 31 15.74 8.88 1.08
C ARG A 31 15.42 10.11 0.25
N GLY A 32 14.63 11.01 0.83
CA GLY A 32 14.28 12.29 0.21
C GLY A 32 13.15 12.23 -0.83
N GLU A 33 12.70 11.04 -1.23
CA GLU A 33 11.61 10.88 -2.19
C GLU A 33 10.25 11.32 -1.65
N MET A 34 9.34 11.61 -2.57
CA MET A 34 7.92 11.75 -2.31
C MET A 34 7.22 10.41 -2.60
N VAL A 35 6.63 9.82 -1.58
CA VAL A 35 6.01 8.50 -1.62
C VAL A 35 4.55 8.60 -1.18
N VAL A 36 3.68 7.81 -1.79
CA VAL A 36 2.26 7.69 -1.41
C VAL A 36 1.94 6.24 -1.07
N ASP A 37 1.38 6.01 0.12
CA ASP A 37 0.63 4.81 0.47
C ASP A 37 -0.85 5.12 0.24
N PHE A 38 -1.41 4.59 -0.85
CA PHE A 38 -2.72 5.01 -1.34
C PHE A 38 -3.89 4.40 -0.58
N CYS A 39 -3.68 3.26 0.08
CA CYS A 39 -4.68 2.56 0.90
C CYS A 39 -4.04 2.18 2.25
N ALA A 40 -3.65 3.19 3.02
CA ALA A 40 -2.76 3.03 4.18
C ALA A 40 -3.33 2.16 5.32
N GLY A 41 -4.65 2.08 5.43
CA GLY A 41 -5.29 1.31 6.49
C GLY A 41 -4.85 1.75 7.89
N ALA A 42 -4.46 0.77 8.70
CA ALA A 42 -3.91 1.01 10.04
C ALA A 42 -2.39 1.30 10.04
N GLY A 43 -1.78 1.48 8.86
CA GLY A 43 -0.44 2.01 8.71
C GLY A 43 0.71 1.01 8.80
N GLY A 44 0.46 -0.29 8.75
CA GLY A 44 1.56 -1.27 8.81
C GLY A 44 2.59 -1.08 7.70
N LYS A 45 2.13 -0.98 6.46
CA LYS A 45 3.01 -0.71 5.31
C LYS A 45 3.55 0.72 5.32
N THR A 46 2.74 1.70 5.73
CA THR A 46 3.17 3.09 5.91
C THR A 46 4.40 3.20 6.83
N LEU A 47 4.39 2.53 7.98
CA LEU A 47 5.52 2.55 8.93
C LEU A 47 6.77 1.91 8.33
N LEU A 48 6.62 0.81 7.61
CA LEU A 48 7.71 0.17 6.88
C LEU A 48 8.32 1.12 5.84
N LEU A 49 7.48 1.77 5.03
CA LEU A 49 7.94 2.74 4.01
C LEU A 49 8.70 3.90 4.68
N GLY A 50 8.17 4.45 5.77
CA GLY A 50 8.84 5.51 6.52
C GLY A 50 10.21 5.10 7.06
N ALA A 51 10.34 3.86 7.54
CA ALA A 51 11.60 3.29 8.00
C ALA A 51 12.60 3.09 6.84
N LEU A 52 12.15 2.54 5.71
CA LEU A 52 12.98 2.36 4.50
C LEU A 52 13.48 3.71 3.95
N MET A 53 12.66 4.75 4.03
CA MET A 53 13.05 6.13 3.69
C MET A 53 13.99 6.78 4.70
N LYS A 54 14.33 6.09 5.80
CA LYS A 54 15.15 6.63 6.90
C LYS A 54 14.59 7.93 7.48
N ASN A 55 13.26 7.99 7.60
CA ASN A 55 12.54 9.17 8.13
C ASN A 55 12.86 10.47 7.37
N THR A 56 13.06 10.41 6.06
CA THR A 56 13.34 11.55 5.19
C THR A 56 12.33 11.64 4.05
N GLY A 57 12.31 12.77 3.32
CA GLY A 57 11.35 12.99 2.25
C GLY A 57 9.92 13.21 2.76
N ARG A 58 8.93 12.83 1.96
CA ARG A 58 7.51 12.94 2.31
C ARG A 58 6.76 11.66 1.99
N LEU A 59 6.09 11.11 2.98
CA LEU A 59 5.23 9.93 2.83
C LEU A 59 3.78 10.31 3.15
N TYR A 60 2.95 10.36 2.13
CA TYR A 60 1.52 10.55 2.30
C TYR A 60 0.84 9.21 2.52
N ALA A 61 0.02 9.12 3.57
CA ALA A 61 -0.75 7.92 3.90
C ALA A 61 -2.24 8.23 3.75
N PHE A 62 -2.84 7.79 2.65
CA PHE A 62 -4.25 8.03 2.35
C PHE A 62 -5.11 6.82 2.67
N ASP A 63 -6.27 7.07 3.24
CA ASP A 63 -7.34 6.09 3.39
C ASP A 63 -8.70 6.80 3.39
N VAL A 64 -9.76 6.08 2.99
CA VAL A 64 -11.13 6.59 3.04
C VAL A 64 -11.74 6.48 4.44
N SER A 65 -11.15 5.71 5.32
CA SER A 65 -11.66 5.40 6.66
C SER A 65 -10.93 6.18 7.75
N ASP A 66 -11.63 7.15 8.38
CA ASP A 66 -11.12 7.84 9.56
C ASP A 66 -10.76 6.89 10.70
N LYS A 67 -11.53 5.81 10.87
CA LYS A 67 -11.29 4.80 11.92
C LYS A 67 -9.94 4.09 11.70
N ARG A 68 -9.59 3.76 10.45
CA ARG A 68 -8.31 3.13 10.13
C ARG A 68 -7.15 4.09 10.38
N LEU A 69 -7.27 5.33 9.91
CA LEU A 69 -6.28 6.38 10.15
C LEU A 69 -6.12 6.73 11.64
N ALA A 70 -7.20 6.66 12.42
CA ALA A 70 -7.12 6.81 13.86
C ALA A 70 -6.27 5.72 14.52
N ASN A 71 -6.29 4.48 13.99
CA ASN A 71 -5.44 3.39 14.46
C ASN A 71 -3.95 3.57 14.04
N LEU A 72 -3.68 4.31 12.98
CA LEU A 72 -2.31 4.65 12.56
C LEU A 72 -1.66 5.66 13.53
N LYS A 73 -2.41 6.63 14.05
CA LYS A 73 -1.87 7.74 14.87
C LYS A 73 -1.02 7.27 16.06
N PRO A 74 -1.47 6.37 16.96
CA PRO A 74 -0.67 5.94 18.10
C PRO A 74 0.57 5.14 17.66
N ARG A 75 0.48 4.39 16.58
CA ARG A 75 1.62 3.65 16.01
C ARG A 75 2.66 4.60 15.45
N LEU A 76 2.22 5.63 14.74
CA LEU A 76 3.09 6.66 14.19
C LEU A 76 3.80 7.44 15.30
N ALA A 77 3.07 7.84 16.35
CA ALA A 77 3.66 8.51 17.50
C ALA A 77 4.74 7.65 18.17
N ARG A 78 4.47 6.34 18.34
CA ARG A 78 5.43 5.39 18.93
C ARG A 78 6.66 5.19 18.04
N SER A 79 6.52 5.17 16.73
CA SER A 79 7.63 4.92 15.78
C SER A 79 8.63 6.06 15.67
N GLY A 80 8.30 7.26 16.13
CA GLY A 80 9.14 8.45 16.00
C GLY A 80 9.29 8.97 14.56
N LEU A 81 8.53 8.42 13.59
CA LEU A 81 8.56 8.90 12.21
C LEU A 81 7.87 10.27 12.10
N SER A 82 8.55 11.22 11.50
CA SER A 82 8.08 12.60 11.30
C SER A 82 7.78 12.94 9.83
N ASN A 83 8.16 12.06 8.90
CA ASN A 83 7.96 12.25 7.46
C ASN A 83 6.62 11.73 6.92
N VAL A 84 5.75 11.19 7.79
CA VAL A 84 4.46 10.59 7.42
C VAL A 84 3.33 11.61 7.61
N HIS A 85 2.51 11.77 6.57
CA HIS A 85 1.38 12.69 6.53
C HIS A 85 0.07 11.92 6.27
N PRO A 86 -0.61 11.43 7.33
CA PRO A 86 -1.90 10.77 7.17
C PRO A 86 -2.98 11.75 6.75
N ALA A 87 -3.78 11.39 5.77
CA ALA A 87 -4.92 12.20 5.36
C ALA A 87 -6.08 11.34 4.85
N ARG A 88 -7.28 11.61 5.36
CA ARG A 88 -8.48 11.02 4.80
C ARG A 88 -8.76 11.59 3.41
N ILE A 89 -9.13 10.70 2.51
CA ILE A 89 -9.67 11.02 1.18
C ILE A 89 -11.11 10.49 1.10
N GLU A 90 -11.94 11.12 0.30
CA GLU A 90 -13.33 10.66 0.12
C GLU A 90 -13.43 9.51 -0.88
N HIS A 91 -12.61 9.57 -1.92
CA HIS A 91 -12.51 8.56 -2.98
C HIS A 91 -11.17 8.76 -3.73
N GLU A 92 -10.87 7.88 -4.68
CA GLU A 92 -9.62 7.87 -5.45
C GLU A 92 -9.38 9.13 -6.33
N ARG A 93 -10.41 9.97 -6.51
CA ARG A 93 -10.34 11.23 -7.30
C ARG A 93 -10.39 12.48 -6.42
N ASP A 94 -10.18 12.35 -5.12
CA ASP A 94 -10.15 13.47 -4.18
C ASP A 94 -9.16 14.58 -4.63
N THR A 95 -9.47 15.82 -4.30
CA THR A 95 -8.63 16.97 -4.64
C THR A 95 -7.24 16.90 -4.05
N LYS A 96 -7.07 16.26 -2.87
CA LYS A 96 -5.76 16.00 -2.25
C LYS A 96 -4.89 15.13 -3.15
N ILE A 97 -5.48 14.12 -3.77
CA ILE A 97 -4.83 13.23 -4.73
C ILE A 97 -4.43 14.02 -5.99
N LYS A 98 -5.37 14.76 -6.58
CA LYS A 98 -5.12 15.53 -7.82
C LYS A 98 -3.96 16.51 -7.71
N ARG A 99 -3.74 17.11 -6.53
CA ARG A 99 -2.61 18.03 -6.29
C ARG A 99 -1.23 17.39 -6.41
N LEU A 100 -1.15 16.06 -6.31
CA LEU A 100 0.08 15.29 -6.38
C LEU A 100 0.33 14.71 -7.78
N ALA A 101 -0.54 14.97 -8.76
CA ALA A 101 -0.43 14.42 -10.11
C ALA A 101 0.96 14.70 -10.74
N GLY A 102 1.63 13.66 -11.22
CA GLY A 102 2.95 13.72 -11.87
C GLY A 102 4.13 14.11 -10.97
N LYS A 103 3.95 14.12 -9.64
CA LYS A 103 4.96 14.62 -8.69
C LYS A 103 5.55 13.53 -7.79
N VAL A 104 4.91 12.37 -7.72
CA VAL A 104 5.23 11.31 -6.75
C VAL A 104 6.28 10.37 -7.35
N ASP A 105 7.33 10.10 -6.61
CA ASP A 105 8.37 9.15 -7.01
C ASP A 105 7.87 7.71 -6.99
N ARG A 106 7.11 7.34 -5.95
CA ARG A 106 6.65 5.97 -5.72
C ARG A 106 5.27 5.93 -5.10
N VAL A 107 4.42 5.03 -5.59
CA VAL A 107 3.07 4.81 -5.06
C VAL A 107 2.88 3.35 -4.73
N LEU A 108 2.49 3.07 -3.47
CA LEU A 108 2.01 1.77 -3.05
C LEU A 108 0.47 1.75 -3.12
N VAL A 109 -0.07 0.76 -3.78
CA VAL A 109 -1.50 0.43 -3.81
C VAL A 109 -1.69 -0.94 -3.18
N ASP A 110 -1.86 -0.98 -1.86
CA ASP A 110 -2.33 -2.18 -1.15
C ASP A 110 -3.85 -2.18 -1.21
N ALA A 111 -4.39 -2.66 -2.32
CA ALA A 111 -5.78 -2.45 -2.71
C ALA A 111 -6.78 -3.19 -1.78
N PRO A 112 -7.95 -2.59 -1.52
CA PRO A 112 -9.03 -3.33 -0.89
C PRO A 112 -9.41 -4.52 -1.76
N CYS A 113 -9.50 -5.71 -1.15
CA CYS A 113 -9.70 -6.96 -1.86
C CYS A 113 -10.54 -7.94 -1.03
N SER A 114 -10.88 -9.09 -1.61
CA SER A 114 -11.63 -10.16 -0.94
C SER A 114 -10.94 -10.71 0.31
N GLY A 115 -9.62 -10.57 0.40
CA GLY A 115 -8.85 -11.09 1.53
C GLY A 115 -8.65 -12.61 1.53
N LEU A 116 -9.04 -13.33 0.46
CA LEU A 116 -9.06 -14.80 0.42
C LEU A 116 -7.68 -15.45 0.60
N GLY A 117 -6.58 -14.72 0.42
CA GLY A 117 -5.23 -15.19 0.78
C GLY A 117 -4.98 -15.26 2.29
N THR A 118 -5.86 -14.67 3.10
CA THR A 118 -5.74 -14.66 4.57
C THR A 118 -6.65 -15.66 5.28
N LEU A 119 -7.26 -16.59 4.57
CA LEU A 119 -8.23 -17.57 5.11
C LEU A 119 -7.69 -18.36 6.30
N ARG A 120 -6.38 -18.66 6.33
CA ARG A 120 -5.76 -19.34 7.47
C ARG A 120 -5.92 -18.57 8.79
N ARG A 121 -5.95 -17.24 8.73
CA ARG A 121 -6.10 -16.35 9.91
C ARG A 121 -7.53 -15.83 10.07
N ASN A 122 -8.27 -15.76 8.96
CA ASN A 122 -9.62 -15.22 8.88
C ASN A 122 -10.53 -16.20 8.14
N PRO A 123 -10.83 -17.38 8.71
CA PRO A 123 -11.56 -18.46 8.03
C PRO A 123 -13.01 -18.10 7.69
N ASP A 124 -13.57 -17.12 8.37
CA ASP A 124 -14.92 -16.59 8.13
C ASP A 124 -15.06 -15.79 6.81
N LEU A 125 -13.96 -15.36 6.22
CA LEU A 125 -13.97 -14.65 4.91
C LEU A 125 -14.63 -15.48 3.81
N LYS A 126 -14.48 -16.80 3.82
CA LYS A 126 -15.13 -17.69 2.83
C LYS A 126 -16.66 -17.58 2.80
N TRP A 127 -17.26 -17.14 3.90
CA TRP A 127 -18.70 -16.96 4.01
C TRP A 127 -19.17 -15.52 3.79
N ARG A 128 -18.24 -14.57 3.80
CA ARG A 128 -18.52 -13.14 3.60
C ARG A 128 -18.35 -12.70 2.16
N GLN A 129 -17.65 -13.49 1.34
CA GLN A 129 -17.42 -13.16 -0.06
C GLN A 129 -18.43 -13.86 -0.96
N SER A 130 -18.81 -13.17 -2.03
CA SER A 130 -19.62 -13.68 -3.12
C SER A 130 -18.99 -13.26 -4.45
N GLU A 131 -19.44 -13.85 -5.56
CA GLU A 131 -19.00 -13.44 -6.90
C GLU A 131 -19.28 -11.95 -7.15
N ASP A 132 -20.46 -11.47 -6.75
CA ASP A 132 -20.82 -10.06 -6.89
C ASP A 132 -19.92 -9.15 -6.08
N SER A 133 -19.61 -9.52 -4.82
CA SER A 133 -18.72 -8.72 -3.98
C SER A 133 -17.30 -8.64 -4.56
N VAL A 134 -16.81 -9.71 -5.16
CA VAL A 134 -15.51 -9.73 -5.85
C VAL A 134 -15.56 -8.87 -7.11
N ALA A 135 -16.64 -8.94 -7.90
CA ALA A 135 -16.82 -8.12 -9.09
C ALA A 135 -16.80 -6.61 -8.73
N GLU A 136 -17.49 -6.20 -7.68
CA GLU A 136 -17.45 -4.81 -7.18
C GLU A 136 -16.04 -4.39 -6.77
N LEU A 137 -15.30 -5.28 -6.10
CA LEU A 137 -13.92 -5.02 -5.67
C LEU A 137 -12.99 -4.84 -6.88
N THR A 138 -13.13 -5.65 -7.92
CA THR A 138 -12.27 -5.53 -9.13
C THR A 138 -12.47 -4.19 -9.84
N VAL A 139 -13.71 -3.69 -9.94
CA VAL A 139 -14.00 -2.35 -10.48
C VAL A 139 -13.31 -1.27 -9.64
N LYS A 140 -13.39 -1.38 -8.32
CA LYS A 140 -12.76 -0.43 -7.40
C LYS A 140 -11.23 -0.48 -7.47
N GLN A 141 -10.66 -1.68 -7.55
CA GLN A 141 -9.22 -1.89 -7.69
C GLN A 141 -8.68 -1.24 -8.97
N ALA A 142 -9.35 -1.44 -10.10
CA ALA A 142 -8.98 -0.82 -11.36
C ALA A 142 -9.03 0.71 -11.28
N ALA A 143 -10.07 1.30 -10.67
CA ALA A 143 -10.21 2.73 -10.51
C ALA A 143 -9.11 3.32 -9.58
N ILE A 144 -8.76 2.63 -8.51
CA ILE A 144 -7.68 3.04 -7.59
C ILE A 144 -6.33 2.98 -8.31
N LEU A 145 -6.03 1.91 -9.04
CA LEU A 145 -4.77 1.78 -9.77
C LEU A 145 -4.62 2.85 -10.86
N ASP A 146 -5.69 3.14 -11.61
CA ASP A 146 -5.74 4.24 -12.58
C ASP A 146 -5.48 5.61 -11.93
N ALA A 147 -6.02 5.83 -10.74
CA ALA A 147 -5.81 7.08 -10.01
C ALA A 147 -4.37 7.19 -9.46
N ALA A 148 -3.84 6.08 -8.94
CA ALA A 148 -2.47 6.00 -8.42
C ALA A 148 -1.43 6.26 -9.52
N ALA A 149 -1.63 5.71 -10.72
CA ALA A 149 -0.77 5.91 -11.86
C ALA A 149 -0.59 7.39 -12.24
N LYS A 150 -1.65 8.18 -12.10
CA LYS A 150 -1.61 9.64 -12.40
C LYS A 150 -0.73 10.44 -11.44
N LEU A 151 -0.41 9.89 -10.28
CA LEU A 151 0.45 10.56 -9.29
C LEU A 151 1.92 10.44 -9.66
N VAL A 152 2.29 9.34 -10.32
CA VAL A 152 3.68 8.97 -10.54
C VAL A 152 4.30 9.85 -11.61
N ARG A 153 5.48 10.40 -11.30
CA ARG A 153 6.30 11.11 -12.29
C ARG A 153 6.94 10.13 -13.29
N PRO A 154 7.37 10.58 -14.47
CA PRO A 154 8.16 9.75 -15.38
C PRO A 154 9.37 9.14 -14.67
N GLY A 155 9.61 7.85 -14.89
CA GLY A 155 10.67 7.08 -14.21
C GLY A 155 10.36 6.68 -12.76
N GLY A 156 9.19 7.02 -12.24
CA GLY A 156 8.72 6.58 -10.92
C GLY A 156 8.22 5.13 -10.92
N ARG A 157 7.67 4.67 -9.80
CA ARG A 157 7.21 3.29 -9.62
C ARG A 157 5.86 3.21 -8.94
N VAL A 158 5.01 2.31 -9.42
CA VAL A 158 3.78 1.85 -8.74
C VAL A 158 3.97 0.40 -8.34
N VAL A 159 3.62 0.06 -7.11
CA VAL A 159 3.44 -1.33 -6.67
C VAL A 159 1.96 -1.53 -6.37
N TYR A 160 1.35 -2.48 -7.06
CA TYR A 160 0.02 -2.96 -6.80
C TYR A 160 0.08 -4.28 -6.04
N ALA A 161 -0.65 -4.38 -4.95
CA ALA A 161 -0.69 -5.55 -4.10
C ALA A 161 -2.11 -5.81 -3.58
N THR A 162 -2.43 -7.08 -3.36
CA THR A 162 -3.63 -7.54 -2.66
C THR A 162 -3.27 -8.67 -1.71
N CYS A 163 -4.14 -8.95 -0.76
CA CYS A 163 -4.11 -10.19 0.02
C CYS A 163 -5.13 -11.22 -0.51
N SER A 164 -5.38 -11.22 -1.82
CA SER A 164 -6.25 -12.17 -2.52
C SER A 164 -5.44 -13.22 -3.29
N LEU A 165 -6.04 -14.41 -3.47
CA LEU A 165 -5.52 -15.48 -4.33
C LEU A 165 -6.18 -15.47 -5.72
N LEU A 166 -7.18 -14.61 -5.94
CA LEU A 166 -7.94 -14.59 -7.17
C LEU A 166 -7.18 -13.87 -8.29
N THR A 167 -7.02 -14.52 -9.43
CA THR A 167 -6.46 -13.91 -10.64
C THR A 167 -7.24 -12.66 -11.06
N ALA A 168 -8.57 -12.65 -10.87
CA ALA A 168 -9.42 -11.51 -11.16
C ALA A 168 -9.03 -10.23 -10.39
N GLU A 169 -8.52 -10.37 -9.17
CA GLU A 169 -8.09 -9.26 -8.31
C GLU A 169 -6.60 -8.91 -8.47
N ASN A 170 -5.83 -9.72 -9.17
CA ASN A 170 -4.38 -9.60 -9.32
C ASN A 170 -3.97 -9.44 -10.80
N ASP A 171 -3.65 -10.55 -11.47
CA ASP A 171 -3.11 -10.54 -12.83
C ASP A 171 -4.05 -9.87 -13.84
N ALA A 172 -5.36 -10.10 -13.72
CA ALA A 172 -6.35 -9.50 -14.61
C ALA A 172 -6.41 -7.96 -14.47
N ILE A 173 -6.30 -7.43 -13.23
CA ILE A 173 -6.24 -5.99 -12.98
C ILE A 173 -4.99 -5.38 -13.61
N VAL A 174 -3.83 -6.00 -13.39
CA VAL A 174 -2.55 -5.52 -13.92
C VAL A 174 -2.52 -5.58 -15.45
N ALA A 175 -3.00 -6.68 -16.04
CA ALA A 175 -3.06 -6.84 -17.50
C ALA A 175 -3.95 -5.77 -18.15
N ALA A 176 -5.15 -5.54 -17.60
CA ALA A 176 -6.07 -4.51 -18.08
C ALA A 176 -5.47 -3.09 -17.93
N PHE A 177 -4.77 -2.83 -16.83
CA PHE A 177 -4.07 -1.58 -16.60
C PHE A 177 -2.97 -1.34 -17.65
N LEU A 178 -2.09 -2.31 -17.88
CA LEU A 178 -0.99 -2.19 -18.85
C LEU A 178 -1.50 -2.00 -20.29
N ALA A 179 -2.60 -2.68 -20.65
CA ALA A 179 -3.23 -2.49 -21.97
C ALA A 179 -3.74 -1.04 -22.17
N LYS A 180 -4.15 -0.38 -21.10
CA LYS A 180 -4.69 0.99 -21.12
C LYS A 180 -3.61 2.07 -20.95
N HIS A 181 -2.47 1.72 -20.34
CA HIS A 181 -1.38 2.63 -20.01
C HIS A 181 -0.05 2.18 -20.65
N PRO A 182 0.17 2.43 -21.96
CA PRO A 182 1.36 1.98 -22.69
C PRO A 182 2.66 2.68 -22.23
N ASP A 183 2.55 3.74 -21.44
CA ASP A 183 3.65 4.45 -20.78
C ASP A 183 4.16 3.74 -19.50
N PHE A 184 3.48 2.68 -19.06
CA PHE A 184 3.92 1.82 -17.97
C PHE A 184 4.47 0.49 -18.48
N SER A 185 5.50 -0.03 -17.82
CA SER A 185 6.04 -1.35 -18.08
C SER A 185 6.11 -2.17 -16.79
N LEU A 186 5.88 -3.47 -16.91
CA LEU A 186 5.99 -4.39 -15.79
C LEU A 186 7.46 -4.63 -15.43
N VAL A 187 7.78 -4.48 -14.15
CA VAL A 187 9.07 -4.88 -13.59
C VAL A 187 8.89 -6.19 -12.80
N PRO A 188 9.59 -7.27 -13.14
CA PRO A 188 9.48 -8.54 -12.42
C PRO A 188 9.85 -8.38 -10.94
N ALA A 189 8.96 -8.84 -10.04
CA ALA A 189 9.17 -8.78 -8.60
C ALA A 189 10.45 -9.54 -8.18
N SER A 190 10.70 -10.71 -8.79
CA SER A 190 11.91 -11.50 -8.55
C SER A 190 13.20 -10.74 -8.82
N ALA A 191 13.22 -9.91 -9.86
CA ALA A 191 14.40 -9.09 -10.19
C ALA A 191 14.70 -8.01 -9.15
N ILE A 192 13.65 -7.48 -8.50
CA ILE A 192 13.78 -6.47 -7.44
C ILE A 192 14.22 -7.12 -6.13
N LEU A 193 13.57 -8.22 -5.75
CA LEU A 193 13.84 -8.91 -4.48
C LEU A 193 15.22 -9.55 -4.47
N ALA A 194 15.64 -10.17 -5.57
CA ALA A 194 16.97 -10.76 -5.70
C ALA A 194 18.11 -9.76 -5.45
N LYS A 195 17.94 -8.49 -5.86
CA LYS A 195 18.91 -7.41 -5.58
C LYS A 195 19.04 -7.08 -4.09
N GLN A 196 18.05 -7.45 -3.31
CA GLN A 196 17.97 -7.17 -1.88
C GLN A 196 18.30 -8.42 -1.03
N GLY A 197 18.62 -9.55 -1.67
CA GLY A 197 18.89 -10.82 -1.00
C GLY A 197 17.66 -11.50 -0.43
N ILE A 198 16.50 -11.22 -1.00
CA ILE A 198 15.20 -11.77 -0.62
C ILE A 198 14.72 -12.76 -1.70
#